data_0003ee1c80321e0f4e91309103b2abd0
#
_entry.id   0003ee1c80321e0f4e91309103b2abd0
#
_cell.length_a   1.000
_cell.length_b   1.000
_cell.length_c   1.000
_cell.angle_alpha   90.00
_cell.angle_beta   90.00
_cell.angle_gamma   90.00
#
_symmetry.space_group_name_H-M   'P 1'
#
loop_
_entity.id
_entity.type
_entity.pdbx_description
1 polymer ?
#
loop_
_entity_poly.entity_id
_entity_poly.type
_entity_poly.pdbx_seq_one_letter_code
_entity_poly.pdbx_strand_id
1 'polypeptide(L)'
;FKKMKQLLITPLIATLLIGCGKKEEETSKPAPPDVEVFKAAGEGNLEALKQHIAAGTDLNQRSTDGQKSTLLITAAAFGHVEATKALIEAKADLNLQNKDGSTALHTAAFLCHPEIVEALLKAGADKAIKTNTGATALDGVLAPWDQVKPVYDFLNGILYKPAGIPLDYNRIQQTRPKIAEMLR
;
A
#
# COMPACT_ATOMS: atom_id res chain seq x y z
N PHE A 1 -46.91 20.99 -63.71
CA PHE A 1 -46.56 20.19 -64.87
C PHE A 1 -45.52 19.14 -64.54
N LYS A 2 -45.98 17.87 -64.65
CA LYS A 2 -45.37 16.68 -65.18
C LYS A 2 -44.06 16.20 -64.52
N LYS A 3 -44.12 15.08 -64.03
CA LYS A 3 -44.20 13.62 -64.26
C LYS A 3 -43.01 12.96 -63.69
N MET A 4 -43.19 12.22 -62.65
CA MET A 4 -43.26 10.74 -62.61
C MET A 4 -42.31 10.01 -63.59
N LYS A 5 -41.34 9.28 -63.03
CA LYS A 5 -41.09 7.91 -63.46
C LYS A 5 -40.40 7.09 -62.32
N GLN A 6 -41.10 6.09 -61.91
CA GLN A 6 -40.58 4.90 -61.20
C GLN A 6 -39.66 4.10 -62.09
N LEU A 7 -38.71 3.40 -61.54
CA LEU A 7 -38.27 2.07 -61.94
C LEU A 7 -37.49 1.47 -60.78
N LEU A 8 -38.07 0.53 -60.02
CA LEU A 8 -37.90 -0.93 -60.17
C LEU A 8 -36.48 -1.39 -59.80
N ILE A 9 -36.34 -1.84 -58.54
CA ILE A 9 -36.22 -3.23 -58.04
C ILE A 9 -35.02 -3.99 -58.61
N THR A 10 -34.09 -4.30 -57.72
CA THR A 10 -33.61 -5.67 -57.54
C THR A 10 -33.09 -5.89 -56.11
N PRO A 11 -33.46 -6.98 -55.46
CA PRO A 11 -32.92 -7.29 -54.14
C PRO A 11 -31.58 -8.00 -54.30
N LEU A 12 -30.50 -7.42 -53.81
CA LEU A 12 -29.24 -8.14 -53.69
C LEU A 12 -29.10 -8.66 -52.29
N ILE A 13 -29.15 -9.95 -52.23
CA ILE A 13 -28.90 -10.80 -51.10
C ILE A 13 -27.57 -10.37 -50.45
N ALA A 14 -27.65 -9.70 -49.30
CA ALA A 14 -26.49 -9.51 -48.46
C ALA A 14 -26.39 -10.71 -47.51
N THR A 15 -25.44 -11.56 -47.79
CA THR A 15 -24.97 -12.67 -46.98
C THR A 15 -24.74 -12.23 -45.55
N LEU A 16 -25.46 -12.89 -44.67
CA LEU A 16 -25.27 -12.85 -43.24
C LEU A 16 -23.89 -13.43 -42.91
N LEU A 17 -22.89 -12.61 -42.73
CA LEU A 17 -21.71 -12.97 -42.00
C LEU A 17 -22.00 -12.74 -40.51
N ILE A 18 -22.44 -13.81 -39.88
CA ILE A 18 -22.45 -13.92 -38.41
C ILE A 18 -20.98 -13.97 -37.99
N GLY A 19 -20.37 -12.81 -37.85
CA GLY A 19 -19.16 -12.64 -37.11
C GLY A 19 -19.50 -12.77 -35.65
N CYS A 20 -19.19 -13.93 -35.06
CA CYS A 20 -19.12 -14.11 -33.60
C CYS A 20 -17.99 -13.22 -33.08
N GLY A 21 -18.23 -11.92 -33.02
CA GLY A 21 -17.46 -11.01 -32.21
C GLY A 21 -17.85 -11.28 -30.78
N LYS A 22 -17.02 -12.04 -30.06
CA LYS A 22 -17.00 -11.95 -28.59
C LYS A 22 -16.81 -10.47 -28.30
N LYS A 23 -17.87 -9.79 -27.84
CA LYS A 23 -17.68 -8.60 -27.02
C LYS A 23 -16.86 -9.08 -25.81
N GLU A 24 -15.59 -8.74 -25.77
CA GLU A 24 -14.89 -8.65 -24.52
C GLU A 24 -15.70 -7.65 -23.69
N GLU A 25 -16.39 -8.14 -22.66
CA GLU A 25 -16.90 -7.30 -21.62
C GLU A 25 -15.67 -6.61 -21.04
N GLU A 26 -15.47 -5.36 -21.40
CA GLU A 26 -14.67 -4.43 -20.60
C GLU A 26 -15.32 -4.45 -19.22
N THR A 27 -14.77 -5.29 -18.32
CA THR A 27 -15.12 -5.25 -16.91
C THR A 27 -14.61 -3.91 -16.41
N SER A 28 -15.50 -2.90 -16.41
CA SER A 28 -15.19 -1.60 -15.86
C SER A 28 -14.76 -1.83 -14.40
N LYS A 29 -13.54 -1.38 -14.09
CA LYS A 29 -13.06 -1.43 -12.71
C LYS A 29 -14.07 -0.74 -11.81
N PRO A 30 -14.36 -1.28 -10.63
CA PRO A 30 -15.27 -0.64 -9.69
C PRO A 30 -14.75 0.76 -9.34
N ALA A 31 -15.65 1.68 -9.06
CA ALA A 31 -15.26 2.99 -8.58
C ALA A 31 -14.55 2.86 -7.21
N PRO A 32 -13.53 3.70 -6.92
CA PRO A 32 -12.90 3.70 -5.60
C PRO A 32 -13.93 4.10 -4.54
N PRO A 33 -13.75 3.66 -3.28
CA PRO A 33 -14.65 4.03 -2.18
C PRO A 33 -14.51 5.52 -1.81
N ASP A 34 -15.49 6.06 -1.09
CA ASP A 34 -15.47 7.46 -0.59
C ASP A 34 -14.37 7.73 0.44
N VAL A 35 -13.86 6.67 1.09
CA VAL A 35 -12.77 6.79 2.07
C VAL A 35 -11.44 6.91 1.34
N GLU A 36 -10.69 7.98 1.62
CA GLU A 36 -9.37 8.17 1.03
C GLU A 36 -8.42 7.01 1.35
N VAL A 37 -7.63 6.58 0.38
CA VAL A 37 -6.78 5.39 0.48
C VAL A 37 -5.73 5.48 1.59
N PHE A 38 -5.13 6.65 1.86
CA PHE A 38 -4.19 6.83 2.98
C PHE A 38 -4.89 6.75 4.33
N LYS A 39 -6.12 7.26 4.43
CA LYS A 39 -6.95 7.10 5.62
C LYS A 39 -7.28 5.62 5.84
N ALA A 40 -7.69 4.91 4.78
CA ALA A 40 -7.95 3.47 4.86
C ALA A 40 -6.70 2.69 5.35
N ALA A 41 -5.51 3.02 4.82
CA ALA A 41 -4.25 2.38 5.24
C ALA A 41 -3.87 2.72 6.69
N GLY A 42 -4.05 3.97 7.12
CA GLY A 42 -3.69 4.45 8.47
C GLY A 42 -4.66 3.99 9.56
N GLU A 43 -5.92 3.76 9.24
CA GLU A 43 -6.93 3.22 10.14
C GLU A 43 -7.02 1.69 10.10
N GLY A 44 -6.31 1.05 9.17
CA GLY A 44 -6.40 -0.41 8.96
C GLY A 44 -7.75 -0.85 8.41
N ASN A 45 -8.48 0.05 7.72
CA ASN A 45 -9.75 -0.27 7.09
C ASN A 45 -9.54 -1.18 5.87
N LEU A 46 -9.45 -2.48 6.16
CA LEU A 46 -9.16 -3.51 5.17
C LEU A 46 -10.20 -3.54 4.04
N GLU A 47 -11.48 -3.30 4.35
CA GLU A 47 -12.54 -3.33 3.34
C GLU A 47 -12.38 -2.19 2.34
N ALA A 48 -12.22 -0.95 2.81
CA ALA A 48 -11.97 0.18 1.94
C ALA A 48 -10.66 0.00 1.13
N LEU A 49 -9.61 -0.55 1.76
CA LEU A 49 -8.34 -0.79 1.08
C LEU A 49 -8.50 -1.81 -0.06
N LYS A 50 -9.26 -2.91 0.16
CA LYS A 50 -9.57 -3.90 -0.89
C LYS A 50 -10.37 -3.29 -2.04
N GLN A 51 -11.30 -2.39 -1.75
CA GLN A 51 -12.06 -1.67 -2.79
C GLN A 51 -11.14 -0.76 -3.63
N HIS A 52 -10.19 -0.04 -3.00
CA HIS A 52 -9.16 0.73 -3.71
C HIS A 52 -8.29 -0.16 -4.60
N ILE A 53 -7.86 -1.31 -4.08
CA ILE A 53 -7.07 -2.30 -4.85
C ILE A 53 -7.88 -2.78 -6.08
N ALA A 54 -9.15 -3.14 -5.89
CA ALA A 54 -10.03 -3.59 -6.98
C ALA A 54 -10.29 -2.49 -8.01
N ALA A 55 -10.42 -1.24 -7.57
CA ALA A 55 -10.55 -0.07 -8.44
C ALA A 55 -9.26 0.24 -9.24
N GLY A 56 -8.13 -0.38 -8.87
CA GLY A 56 -6.83 -0.15 -9.51
C GLY A 56 -6.16 1.16 -9.11
N THR A 57 -6.44 1.62 -7.89
CA THR A 57 -5.74 2.75 -7.29
C THR A 57 -4.23 2.50 -7.30
N ASP A 58 -3.43 3.51 -7.63
CA ASP A 58 -1.97 3.39 -7.53
C ASP A 58 -1.55 3.19 -6.07
N LEU A 59 -1.04 1.98 -5.76
CA LEU A 59 -0.62 1.60 -4.41
C LEU A 59 0.74 2.19 -4.02
N ASN A 60 1.49 2.70 -5.01
CA ASN A 60 2.82 3.27 -4.83
C ASN A 60 2.80 4.80 -4.72
N GLN A 61 1.62 5.41 -4.75
CA GLN A 61 1.48 6.83 -4.55
C GLN A 61 2.05 7.28 -3.19
N ARG A 62 2.39 8.55 -3.09
CA ARG A 62 3.01 9.12 -1.90
C ARG A 62 2.05 10.06 -1.19
N SER A 63 2.09 10.06 0.14
CA SER A 63 1.31 10.99 0.96
C SER A 63 1.71 12.44 0.70
N THR A 64 0.76 13.34 0.89
CA THR A 64 0.93 14.79 0.69
C THR A 64 1.28 15.54 1.98
N ASP A 65 1.40 14.82 3.10
CA ASP A 65 1.71 15.36 4.45
C ASP A 65 3.18 15.80 4.64
N GLY A 66 3.97 15.77 3.58
CA GLY A 66 5.39 16.10 3.60
C GLY A 66 6.31 14.94 3.98
N GLN A 67 5.80 13.83 4.50
CA GLN A 67 6.59 12.63 4.79
C GLN A 67 6.81 11.75 3.56
N LYS A 68 5.98 11.92 2.52
CA LYS A 68 6.04 11.14 1.28
C LYS A 68 5.98 9.62 1.54
N SER A 69 5.25 9.22 2.56
CA SER A 69 5.03 7.81 2.89
C SER A 69 4.19 7.13 1.81
N THR A 70 4.43 5.84 1.57
CA THR A 70 3.56 5.01 0.75
C THR A 70 2.45 4.40 1.61
N LEU A 71 1.41 3.83 0.98
CA LEU A 71 0.34 3.12 1.69
C LEU A 71 0.91 1.99 2.55
N LEU A 72 1.92 1.27 2.02
CA LEU A 72 2.57 0.18 2.73
C LEU A 72 3.34 0.68 3.96
N ILE A 73 4.07 1.81 3.86
CA ILE A 73 4.76 2.43 4.99
C ILE A 73 3.73 2.88 6.03
N THR A 74 2.61 3.48 5.60
CA THR A 74 1.55 3.95 6.51
C THR A 74 0.92 2.79 7.26
N ALA A 75 0.49 1.72 6.57
CA ALA A 75 -0.09 0.54 7.21
C ALA A 75 0.90 -0.12 8.19
N ALA A 76 2.19 -0.19 7.81
CA ALA A 76 3.25 -0.73 8.65
C ALA A 76 3.52 0.13 9.91
N ALA A 77 3.42 1.46 9.80
CA ALA A 77 3.61 2.37 10.92
C ALA A 77 2.56 2.16 12.01
N PHE A 78 1.32 1.97 11.63
CA PHE A 78 0.22 1.76 12.59
C PHE A 78 0.02 0.28 12.99
N GLY A 79 0.85 -0.64 12.49
CA GLY A 79 0.80 -2.05 12.88
C GLY A 79 -0.38 -2.82 12.28
N HIS A 80 -0.96 -2.35 11.18
CA HIS A 80 -2.10 -2.97 10.52
C HIS A 80 -1.68 -4.17 9.66
N VAL A 81 -1.55 -5.34 10.31
CA VAL A 81 -1.02 -6.57 9.70
C VAL A 81 -1.81 -6.97 8.45
N GLU A 82 -3.14 -7.04 8.52
CA GLU A 82 -3.96 -7.49 7.41
C GLU A 82 -3.98 -6.49 6.24
N ALA A 83 -3.99 -5.19 6.53
CA ALA A 83 -3.84 -4.15 5.51
C ALA A 83 -2.48 -4.24 4.80
N THR A 84 -1.41 -4.46 5.56
CA THR A 84 -0.06 -4.66 5.02
C THR A 84 0.01 -5.89 4.13
N LYS A 85 -0.55 -7.03 4.56
CA LYS A 85 -0.61 -8.25 3.74
C LYS A 85 -1.39 -8.03 2.45
N ALA A 86 -2.54 -7.36 2.51
CA ALA A 86 -3.34 -7.05 1.33
C ALA A 86 -2.58 -6.19 0.31
N LEU A 87 -1.81 -5.20 0.77
CA LEU A 87 -0.95 -4.37 -0.10
C LEU A 87 0.19 -5.18 -0.71
N ILE A 88 0.82 -6.08 0.04
CA ILE A 88 1.86 -6.99 -0.45
C ILE A 88 1.31 -7.92 -1.52
N GLU A 89 0.16 -8.54 -1.29
CA GLU A 89 -0.53 -9.42 -2.23
C GLU A 89 -0.91 -8.69 -3.52
N ALA A 90 -1.34 -7.44 -3.39
CA ALA A 90 -1.64 -6.55 -4.51
C ALA A 90 -0.41 -5.97 -5.22
N LYS A 91 0.81 -6.42 -4.86
CA LYS A 91 2.08 -6.05 -5.49
C LYS A 91 2.47 -4.58 -5.30
N ALA A 92 2.12 -3.98 -4.17
CA ALA A 92 2.74 -2.72 -3.76
C ALA A 92 4.26 -2.88 -3.68
N ASP A 93 5.01 -1.87 -4.12
CA ASP A 93 6.47 -1.89 -4.07
C ASP A 93 6.95 -1.83 -2.62
N LEU A 94 7.68 -2.87 -2.21
CA LEU A 94 8.15 -3.07 -0.83
C LEU A 94 9.30 -2.14 -0.45
N ASN A 95 10.03 -1.64 -1.45
CA ASN A 95 11.33 -1.00 -1.29
C ASN A 95 11.29 0.52 -1.47
N LEU A 96 10.11 1.08 -1.72
CA LEU A 96 9.96 2.53 -1.78
C LEU A 96 10.27 3.18 -0.43
N GLN A 97 11.05 4.25 -0.51
CA GLN A 97 11.50 5.00 0.66
C GLN A 97 10.66 6.28 0.85
N ASN A 98 10.36 6.63 2.09
CA ASN A 98 9.76 7.92 2.44
C ASN A 98 10.82 9.05 2.41
N LYS A 99 10.46 10.25 2.90
CA LYS A 99 11.34 11.41 2.97
C LYS A 99 12.65 11.15 3.74
N ASP A 100 12.60 10.30 4.78
CA ASP A 100 13.74 10.00 5.63
C ASP A 100 14.59 8.83 5.09
N GLY A 101 14.22 8.29 3.92
CA GLY A 101 14.85 7.11 3.33
C GLY A 101 14.38 5.80 3.96
N SER A 102 13.33 5.80 4.79
CA SER A 102 12.79 4.60 5.43
C SER A 102 11.81 3.87 4.51
N THR A 103 11.97 2.55 4.39
CA THR A 103 11.01 1.64 3.76
C THR A 103 9.97 1.15 4.78
N ALA A 104 8.96 0.40 4.31
CA ALA A 104 8.03 -0.28 5.20
C ALA A 104 8.74 -1.23 6.20
N LEU A 105 9.82 -1.90 5.77
CA LEU A 105 10.61 -2.77 6.62
C LEU A 105 11.32 -1.99 7.76
N HIS A 106 11.92 -0.83 7.46
CA HIS A 106 12.49 0.05 8.47
C HIS A 106 11.44 0.46 9.51
N THR A 107 10.28 0.89 9.03
CA THR A 107 9.19 1.38 9.88
C THR A 107 8.63 0.26 10.77
N ALA A 108 8.33 -0.91 10.20
CA ALA A 108 7.83 -2.06 10.94
C ALA A 108 8.84 -2.57 11.98
N ALA A 109 10.11 -2.60 11.62
CA ALA A 109 11.19 -3.02 12.51
C ALA A 109 11.37 -2.05 13.69
N PHE A 110 11.46 -0.75 13.40
CA PHE A 110 11.62 0.30 14.40
C PHE A 110 10.44 0.30 15.40
N LEU A 111 9.20 0.21 14.91
CA LEU A 111 7.98 0.22 15.74
C LEU A 111 7.64 -1.15 16.35
N CYS A 112 8.47 -2.15 16.09
CA CYS A 112 8.36 -3.49 16.66
C CYS A 112 7.03 -4.19 16.33
N HIS A 113 6.75 -4.31 15.04
CA HIS A 113 5.63 -5.08 14.46
C HIS A 113 6.14 -6.38 13.83
N PRO A 114 6.40 -7.46 14.60
CA PRO A 114 7.08 -8.66 14.12
C PRO A 114 6.34 -9.38 13.00
N GLU A 115 5.01 -9.44 13.04
CA GLU A 115 4.20 -10.06 12.00
C GLU A 115 4.33 -9.34 10.64
N ILE A 116 4.46 -8.01 10.68
CA ILE A 116 4.67 -7.19 9.48
C ILE A 116 6.09 -7.38 8.95
N VAL A 117 7.09 -7.37 9.84
CA VAL A 117 8.49 -7.66 9.46
C VAL A 117 8.58 -9.01 8.77
N GLU A 118 7.96 -10.05 9.33
CA GLU A 118 7.92 -11.38 8.75
C GLU A 118 7.26 -11.39 7.37
N ALA A 119 6.10 -10.75 7.23
CA ALA A 119 5.37 -10.67 5.96
C ALA A 119 6.18 -9.97 4.87
N LEU A 120 6.84 -8.84 5.20
CA LEU A 120 7.69 -8.09 4.28
C LEU A 120 8.91 -8.91 3.84
N LEU A 121 9.60 -9.57 4.78
CA LEU A 121 10.76 -10.41 4.46
C LEU A 121 10.37 -11.62 3.60
N LYS A 122 9.26 -12.30 3.92
CA LYS A 122 8.73 -13.41 3.10
C LYS A 122 8.36 -12.95 1.68
N ALA A 123 7.92 -11.71 1.53
CA ALA A 123 7.60 -11.12 0.23
C ALA A 123 8.84 -10.61 -0.54
N GLY A 124 10.04 -10.65 0.06
CA GLY A 124 11.28 -10.24 -0.58
C GLY A 124 11.66 -8.78 -0.39
N ALA A 125 11.19 -8.13 0.68
CA ALA A 125 11.67 -6.78 1.02
C ALA A 125 13.19 -6.78 1.22
N ASP A 126 13.86 -5.81 0.60
CA ASP A 126 15.31 -5.69 0.67
C ASP A 126 15.75 -5.09 2.01
N LYS A 127 16.38 -5.95 2.84
CA LYS A 127 16.90 -5.56 4.16
C LYS A 127 18.22 -4.79 4.11
N ALA A 128 18.86 -4.67 2.94
CA ALA A 128 20.11 -3.94 2.76
C ALA A 128 19.89 -2.44 2.46
N ILE A 129 18.67 -2.02 2.17
CA ILE A 129 18.36 -0.60 1.94
C ILE A 129 18.72 0.21 3.18
N LYS A 130 19.27 1.39 2.95
CA LYS A 130 19.68 2.33 3.99
C LYS A 130 18.83 3.59 3.96
N THR A 131 18.52 4.10 5.14
CA THR A 131 17.91 5.43 5.31
C THR A 131 18.88 6.54 4.89
N ASN A 132 18.41 7.80 4.89
CA ASN A 132 19.26 8.97 4.62
C ASN A 132 20.43 9.13 5.63
N THR A 133 20.31 8.52 6.80
CA THR A 133 21.38 8.48 7.81
C THR A 133 22.34 7.30 7.64
N GLY A 134 22.13 6.47 6.62
CA GLY A 134 22.97 5.30 6.31
C GLY A 134 22.63 4.05 7.12
N ALA A 135 21.54 4.05 7.91
CA ALA A 135 21.14 2.93 8.76
C ALA A 135 20.23 1.94 8.00
N THR A 136 20.46 0.65 8.15
CA THR A 136 19.54 -0.41 7.74
C THR A 136 18.42 -0.59 8.78
N ALA A 137 17.39 -1.38 8.43
CA ALA A 137 16.34 -1.73 9.39
C ALA A 137 16.91 -2.44 10.64
N LEU A 138 17.96 -3.25 10.48
CA LEU A 138 18.65 -3.91 11.60
C LEU A 138 19.37 -2.90 12.50
N ASP A 139 20.06 -1.93 11.93
CA ASP A 139 20.79 -0.89 12.69
C ASP A 139 19.82 -0.09 13.57
N GLY A 140 18.63 0.26 13.06
CA GLY A 140 17.60 0.95 13.83
C GLY A 140 17.10 0.16 15.03
N VAL A 141 17.04 -1.16 14.92
CA VAL A 141 16.62 -2.05 16.04
C VAL A 141 17.75 -2.30 17.03
N LEU A 142 19.01 -2.34 16.57
CA LEU A 142 20.18 -2.54 17.43
C LEU A 142 20.62 -1.26 18.16
N ALA A 143 20.20 -0.09 17.69
CA ALA A 143 20.57 1.19 18.32
C ALA A 143 20.22 1.21 19.82
N PRO A 144 21.08 1.77 20.69
CA PRO A 144 20.83 1.85 22.13
C PRO A 144 19.51 2.55 22.46
N TRP A 145 18.82 2.05 23.50
CA TRP A 145 17.49 2.56 23.86
C TRP A 145 17.47 4.05 24.17
N ASP A 146 18.47 4.55 24.90
CA ASP A 146 18.64 5.96 25.24
C ASP A 146 18.76 6.87 24.01
N GLN A 147 19.34 6.36 22.93
CA GLN A 147 19.46 7.10 21.66
C GLN A 147 18.16 7.13 20.86
N VAL A 148 17.36 6.06 20.89
CA VAL A 148 16.13 5.98 20.09
C VAL A 148 14.89 6.42 20.86
N LYS A 149 14.91 6.40 22.19
CA LYS A 149 13.77 6.80 23.03
C LYS A 149 13.23 8.21 22.69
N PRO A 150 14.07 9.24 22.47
CA PRO A 150 13.56 10.56 22.08
C PRO A 150 12.75 10.54 20.77
N VAL A 151 13.11 9.66 19.82
CA VAL A 151 12.35 9.50 18.57
C VAL A 151 10.98 8.87 18.86
N TYR A 152 10.93 7.84 19.71
CA TYR A 152 9.66 7.25 20.15
C TYR A 152 8.80 8.25 20.93
N ASP A 153 9.39 9.08 21.80
CA ASP A 153 8.68 10.11 22.55
C ASP A 153 8.05 11.14 21.58
N PHE A 154 8.81 11.58 20.59
CA PHE A 154 8.33 12.50 19.56
C PHE A 154 7.18 11.89 18.75
N LEU A 155 7.37 10.69 18.20
CA LEU A 155 6.33 10.00 17.42
C LEU A 155 5.06 9.75 18.24
N ASN A 156 5.25 9.31 19.50
CA ASN A 156 4.14 9.08 20.41
C ASN A 156 3.34 10.37 20.68
N GLY A 157 4.04 11.50 20.84
CA GLY A 157 3.41 12.80 21.09
C GLY A 157 2.60 13.34 19.91
N ILE A 158 3.15 13.24 18.68
CA ILE A 158 2.54 13.87 17.51
C ILE A 158 1.59 12.95 16.73
N LEU A 159 1.75 11.63 16.84
CA LEU A 159 1.02 10.68 15.99
C LEU A 159 0.20 9.68 16.80
N TYR A 160 0.83 8.91 17.69
CA TYR A 160 0.17 7.75 18.31
C TYR A 160 -0.80 8.12 19.42
N LYS A 161 -0.43 9.01 20.34
CA LYS A 161 -1.35 9.50 21.38
C LYS A 161 -2.57 10.22 20.80
N PRO A 162 -2.43 11.16 19.84
CA PRO A 162 -3.58 11.78 19.20
C PRO A 162 -4.48 10.78 18.46
N ALA A 163 -3.90 9.70 17.92
CA ALA A 163 -4.66 8.62 17.28
C ALA A 163 -5.33 7.65 18.27
N GLY A 164 -5.13 7.84 19.60
CA GLY A 164 -5.69 6.97 20.65
C GLY A 164 -4.96 5.63 20.83
N ILE A 165 -3.77 5.46 20.25
CA ILE A 165 -2.98 4.23 20.28
C ILE A 165 -1.55 4.49 20.80
N PRO A 166 -1.38 4.95 22.06
CA PRO A 166 -0.07 5.31 22.57
C PRO A 166 0.93 4.14 22.51
N LEU A 167 2.20 4.46 22.25
CA LEU A 167 3.25 3.44 22.14
C LEU A 167 3.52 2.79 23.50
N ASP A 168 3.54 1.47 23.52
CA ASP A 168 3.97 0.66 24.66
C ASP A 168 5.49 0.43 24.60
N TYR A 169 6.25 1.21 25.36
CA TYR A 169 7.71 1.16 25.38
C TYR A 169 8.26 -0.15 25.95
N ASN A 170 7.55 -0.79 26.89
CA ASN A 170 7.97 -2.07 27.45
C ASN A 170 7.87 -3.16 26.37
N ARG A 171 6.75 -3.20 25.65
CA ARG A 171 6.56 -4.11 24.52
C ARG A 171 7.64 -3.87 23.46
N ILE A 172 7.90 -2.61 23.10
CA ILE A 172 8.93 -2.26 22.11
C ILE A 172 10.30 -2.79 22.54
N GLN A 173 10.76 -2.50 23.76
CA GLN A 173 12.06 -2.96 24.26
C GLN A 173 12.17 -4.48 24.28
N GLN A 174 11.11 -5.18 24.70
CA GLN A 174 11.10 -6.66 24.75
C GLN A 174 11.07 -7.30 23.36
N THR A 175 10.50 -6.62 22.37
CA THR A 175 10.36 -7.16 20.99
C THR A 175 11.59 -6.89 20.13
N ARG A 176 12.38 -5.85 20.39
CA ARG A 176 13.57 -5.48 19.62
C ARG A 176 14.54 -6.65 19.35
N PRO A 177 14.92 -7.48 20.36
CA PRO A 177 15.83 -8.62 20.12
C PRO A 177 15.26 -9.61 19.09
N LYS A 178 13.96 -9.91 19.16
CA LYS A 178 13.29 -10.80 18.21
C LYS A 178 13.33 -10.24 16.79
N ILE A 179 13.06 -8.93 16.62
CA ILE A 179 13.14 -8.28 15.31
C ILE A 179 14.59 -8.32 14.76
N ALA A 180 15.59 -8.06 15.61
CA ALA A 180 16.99 -8.14 15.20
C ALA A 180 17.37 -9.53 14.67
N GLU A 181 16.88 -10.60 15.31
CA GLU A 181 17.06 -11.98 14.82
C GLU A 181 16.47 -12.19 13.42
N MET A 182 15.26 -11.68 13.18
CA MET A 182 14.58 -11.81 11.89
C MET A 182 15.29 -11.06 10.74
N LEU A 183 16.04 -10.00 11.08
CA LEU A 183 16.73 -9.15 10.10
C LEU A 183 18.18 -9.61 9.81
N ARG A 184 18.76 -10.50 10.62
CA ARG A 184 20.07 -11.12 10.34
C ARG A 184 19.99 -12.13 9.21
#